data_86da282029f9f429b9ef47791a652124
#
_entry.id   86da282029f9f429b9ef47791a652124
#
_cell.length_a   1.000
_cell.length_b   1.000
_cell.length_c   1.000
_cell.angle_alpha   90.00
_cell.angle_beta   90.00
_cell.angle_gamma   90.00
#
_symmetry.space_group_name_H-M   'P 1'
#
loop_
_entity.id
_entity.type
_entity.pdbx_description
1 polymer ?
#
loop_
_entity_poly.entity_id
_entity_poly.type
_entity_poly.pdbx_seq_one_letter_code
_entity_poly.pdbx_strand_id
1 'polypeptide(L)'
;MENSNSNLQEHLQLLIYEILEQSLGEAREGHCTEIKILVRKDGTVQISDNGRGIPLSQDENEDQKILDRLLAGCPVSSLEYSRMGDFSALNLQTVNSLCESLQVCVYRNGTCFLQDYVRGIPQHKLRANPSKAECGMRITMKPDTTIFGDAVCSCDLLKEWMQRRLSALDPGALNVSIEVCETF
;
A
#
# COMPACT_ATOMS: atom_id res chain seq x y z
N MET A 1 27.17 13.91 -6.82
CA MET A 1 25.87 13.63 -7.44
C MET A 1 25.38 12.19 -7.23
N GLU A 2 26.26 11.18 -7.16
CA GLU A 2 25.86 9.77 -6.92
C GLU A 2 25.19 9.52 -5.54
N ASN A 3 25.64 10.21 -4.48
CA ASN A 3 25.06 10.02 -3.13
C ASN A 3 23.61 10.53 -2.99
N SER A 4 23.17 11.49 -3.79
CA SER A 4 21.80 12.02 -3.68
C SER A 4 20.78 11.09 -4.34
N ASN A 5 21.15 10.41 -5.42
CA ASN A 5 20.26 9.48 -6.12
C ASN A 5 20.06 8.17 -5.35
N SER A 6 21.11 7.69 -4.67
CA SER A 6 20.99 6.49 -3.82
C SER A 6 20.03 6.72 -2.65
N ASN A 7 20.10 7.90 -2.00
CA ASN A 7 19.19 8.25 -0.91
C ASN A 7 17.72 8.35 -1.35
N LEU A 8 17.47 8.91 -2.54
CA LEU A 8 16.10 9.01 -3.08
C LEU A 8 15.53 7.63 -3.42
N GLN A 9 16.36 6.75 -3.96
CA GLN A 9 15.98 5.37 -4.23
C GLN A 9 15.67 4.60 -2.95
N GLU A 10 16.47 4.77 -1.89
CA GLU A 10 16.20 4.18 -0.59
C GLU A 10 14.88 4.68 0.02
N HIS A 11 14.62 6.00 -0.04
CA HIS A 11 13.37 6.56 0.44
C HIS A 11 12.16 6.05 -0.36
N LEU A 12 12.27 5.95 -1.68
CA LEU A 12 11.22 5.35 -2.51
C LEU A 12 10.96 3.91 -2.11
N GLN A 13 12.02 3.15 -1.86
CA GLN A 13 11.93 1.76 -1.43
C GLN A 13 11.19 1.64 -0.08
N LEU A 14 11.46 2.55 0.86
CA LEU A 14 10.77 2.60 2.16
C LEU A 14 9.26 2.81 2.00
N LEU A 15 8.80 3.67 1.08
CA LEU A 15 7.36 3.85 0.83
C LEU A 15 6.68 2.55 0.39
N ILE A 16 7.37 1.77 -0.44
CA ILE A 16 6.85 0.50 -0.93
C ILE A 16 6.79 -0.53 0.20
N TYR A 17 7.83 -0.56 1.05
CA TYR A 17 7.86 -1.44 2.22
C TYR A 17 6.72 -1.15 3.19
N GLU A 18 6.36 0.12 3.38
CA GLU A 18 5.23 0.52 4.24
C GLU A 18 3.89 -0.06 3.75
N ILE A 19 3.64 -0.04 2.44
CA ILE A 19 2.45 -0.67 1.88
C ILE A 19 2.51 -2.20 2.06
N LEU A 20 3.66 -2.81 1.82
CA LEU A 20 3.86 -4.25 1.95
C LEU A 20 3.66 -4.74 3.39
N GLU A 21 4.06 -3.96 4.40
CA GLU A 21 3.84 -4.32 5.80
C GLU A 21 2.35 -4.46 6.15
N GLN A 22 1.44 -3.76 5.45
CA GLN A 22 0.00 -3.95 5.62
C GLN A 22 -0.40 -5.38 5.21
N SER A 23 -0.02 -5.79 4.00
CA SER A 23 -0.32 -7.13 3.48
C SER A 23 0.37 -8.22 4.29
N LEU A 24 1.60 -7.99 4.77
CA LEU A 24 2.32 -8.89 5.66
C LEU A 24 1.67 -8.99 7.04
N GLY A 25 1.09 -7.90 7.55
CA GLY A 25 0.30 -7.91 8.78
C GLY A 25 -0.88 -8.88 8.67
N GLU A 26 -1.66 -8.78 7.59
CA GLU A 26 -2.76 -9.70 7.30
C GLU A 26 -2.28 -11.16 7.15
N ALA A 27 -1.10 -11.37 6.55
CA ALA A 27 -0.52 -12.70 6.43
C ALA A 27 -0.10 -13.30 7.78
N ARG A 28 0.48 -12.49 8.69
CA ARG A 28 0.82 -12.91 10.06
C ARG A 28 -0.39 -13.34 10.87
N GLU A 29 -1.52 -12.69 10.64
CA GLU A 29 -2.79 -13.04 11.27
C GLU A 29 -3.51 -14.21 10.58
N GLY A 30 -2.94 -14.78 9.51
CA GLY A 30 -3.50 -15.91 8.76
C GLY A 30 -4.65 -15.54 7.82
N HIS A 31 -4.82 -14.25 7.53
CA HIS A 31 -5.88 -13.75 6.66
C HIS A 31 -5.44 -13.50 5.21
N CYS A 32 -4.15 -13.48 4.95
CA CYS A 32 -3.60 -13.30 3.61
C CYS A 32 -2.70 -14.48 3.24
N THR A 33 -2.90 -15.03 2.05
CA THR A 33 -2.11 -16.16 1.51
C THR A 33 -1.44 -15.83 0.20
N GLU A 34 -1.75 -14.66 -0.38
CA GLU A 34 -1.18 -14.23 -1.67
C GLU A 34 -0.90 -12.73 -1.65
N ILE A 35 0.34 -12.36 -2.00
CA ILE A 35 0.75 -10.96 -2.22
C ILE A 35 1.39 -10.89 -3.60
N LYS A 36 0.92 -9.96 -4.44
CA LYS A 36 1.48 -9.68 -5.76
C LYS A 36 2.00 -8.26 -5.84
N ILE A 37 3.22 -8.11 -6.32
CA ILE A 37 3.89 -6.83 -6.54
C ILE A 37 4.18 -6.73 -8.03
N LEU A 38 3.71 -5.65 -8.64
CA LEU A 38 3.92 -5.36 -10.05
C LEU A 38 4.63 -4.01 -10.17
N VAL A 39 5.81 -4.04 -10.73
CA VAL A 39 6.60 -2.83 -11.02
C VAL A 39 6.56 -2.57 -12.52
N ARG A 40 6.16 -1.35 -12.91
CA ARG A 40 6.09 -0.93 -14.31
C ARG A 40 7.23 -0.02 -14.68
N LYS A 41 7.59 0.00 -15.96
CA LYS A 41 8.65 0.87 -16.49
C LYS A 41 8.42 2.37 -16.28
N ASP A 42 7.18 2.80 -16.19
CA ASP A 42 6.82 4.19 -15.90
C ASP A 42 6.98 4.58 -14.42
N GLY A 43 7.56 3.69 -13.60
CA GLY A 43 7.74 3.86 -12.17
C GLY A 43 6.50 3.56 -11.34
N THR A 44 5.39 3.16 -11.96
CA THR A 44 4.17 2.75 -11.23
C THR A 44 4.42 1.42 -10.52
N VAL A 45 4.06 1.35 -9.24
CA VAL A 45 4.10 0.13 -8.43
C VAL A 45 2.69 -0.22 -8.00
N GLN A 46 2.29 -1.47 -8.22
CA GLN A 46 1.03 -2.02 -7.74
C GLN A 46 1.30 -3.15 -6.75
N ILE A 47 0.65 -3.09 -5.61
CA ILE A 47 0.68 -4.12 -4.58
C ILE A 47 -0.75 -4.58 -4.37
N SER A 48 -0.96 -5.88 -4.39
CA SER A 48 -2.27 -6.48 -4.14
C SER A 48 -2.14 -7.70 -3.25
N ASP A 49 -3.14 -7.90 -2.41
CA ASP A 49 -3.27 -9.05 -1.53
C ASP A 49 -4.70 -9.60 -1.53
N ASN A 50 -4.86 -10.80 -0.98
CA ASN A 50 -6.16 -11.45 -0.76
C ASN A 50 -6.58 -11.46 0.71
N GLY A 51 -6.06 -10.53 1.52
CA GLY A 51 -6.41 -10.37 2.94
C GLY A 51 -7.83 -9.81 3.14
N ARG A 52 -8.13 -9.39 4.36
CA ARG A 52 -9.45 -8.79 4.70
C ARG A 52 -9.63 -7.40 4.13
N GLY A 53 -8.52 -6.73 3.77
CA GLY A 53 -8.49 -5.34 3.36
C GLY A 53 -8.89 -4.38 4.50
N ILE A 54 -9.10 -3.11 4.15
CA ILE A 54 -9.57 -2.08 5.09
C ILE A 54 -10.98 -2.43 5.56
N PRO A 55 -11.28 -2.38 6.88
CA PRO A 55 -12.60 -2.72 7.41
C PRO A 55 -13.64 -1.65 7.07
N LEU A 56 -14.27 -1.79 5.91
CA LEU A 56 -15.38 -0.95 5.47
C LEU A 56 -16.72 -1.50 5.95
N SER A 57 -17.64 -0.60 6.34
CA SER A 57 -18.94 -0.94 6.94
C SER A 57 -20.04 -1.18 5.93
N GLN A 58 -19.86 -0.76 4.68
CA GLN A 58 -20.83 -0.64 3.60
C GLN A 58 -21.80 0.57 3.75
N ASP A 59 -21.54 1.45 4.70
CA ASP A 59 -22.13 2.76 4.74
C ASP A 59 -21.19 3.74 4.03
N GLU A 60 -21.61 4.29 2.88
CA GLU A 60 -20.76 5.12 2.02
C GLU A 60 -20.14 6.32 2.76
N ASN A 61 -20.86 6.91 3.70
CA ASN A 61 -20.37 8.08 4.43
C ASN A 61 -19.34 7.69 5.50
N GLU A 62 -19.56 6.59 6.20
CA GLU A 62 -18.60 6.08 7.21
C GLU A 62 -17.35 5.51 6.52
N ASP A 63 -17.52 4.79 5.41
CA ASP A 63 -16.41 4.25 4.63
C ASP A 63 -15.54 5.35 4.03
N GLN A 64 -16.15 6.43 3.52
CA GLN A 64 -15.42 7.62 3.08
C GLN A 64 -14.59 8.22 4.23
N LYS A 65 -15.17 8.37 5.42
CA LYS A 65 -14.45 8.89 6.59
C LYS A 65 -13.30 7.98 7.02
N ILE A 66 -13.47 6.65 6.91
CA ILE A 66 -12.40 5.69 7.21
C ILE A 66 -11.24 5.91 6.25
N LEU A 67 -11.49 5.96 4.94
CA LEU A 67 -10.46 6.18 3.94
C LEU A 67 -9.82 7.57 4.06
N ASP A 68 -10.61 8.60 4.33
CA ASP A 68 -10.09 9.95 4.55
C ASP A 68 -9.13 10.01 5.75
N ARG A 69 -9.45 9.34 6.85
CA ARG A 69 -8.55 9.23 8.00
C ARG A 69 -7.27 8.45 7.70
N LEU A 70 -7.38 7.39 6.91
CA LEU A 70 -6.24 6.51 6.60
C LEU A 70 -5.32 7.08 5.53
N LEU A 71 -5.84 7.86 4.60
CA LEU A 71 -5.14 8.24 3.37
C LEU A 71 -5.05 9.76 3.14
N ALA A 72 -6.05 10.54 3.51
CA ALA A 72 -6.16 11.96 3.15
C ALA A 72 -5.75 12.93 4.27
N GLY A 73 -4.81 12.58 5.12
CA GLY A 73 -4.09 13.51 6.00
C GLY A 73 -4.89 14.62 6.65
N CYS A 74 -5.75 14.33 7.64
CA CYS A 74 -5.76 15.22 8.78
C CYS A 74 -4.42 15.07 9.48
N PRO A 75 -3.69 16.14 9.84
CA PRO A 75 -2.50 16.00 10.66
C PRO A 75 -2.92 15.33 11.96
N VAL A 76 -2.64 14.04 12.06
CA VAL A 76 -2.87 13.27 13.28
C VAL A 76 -1.83 13.79 14.27
N SER A 77 -2.28 14.28 15.41
CA SER A 77 -1.36 14.67 16.48
C SER A 77 -0.54 13.45 16.91
N SER A 78 0.69 13.67 17.33
CA SER A 78 1.57 12.60 17.85
C SER A 78 0.93 11.76 18.97
N LEU A 79 -0.09 12.29 19.63
CA LEU A 79 -0.85 11.63 20.70
C LEU A 79 -1.92 10.66 20.16
N GLU A 80 -2.55 11.00 19.04
CA GLU A 80 -3.48 10.10 18.32
C GLU A 80 -2.71 8.98 17.64
N TYR A 81 -1.50 9.27 17.17
CA TYR A 81 -0.53 8.33 16.62
C TYR A 81 -0.26 7.17 17.58
N SER A 82 0.02 7.47 18.85
CA SER A 82 0.34 6.48 19.88
C SER A 82 -0.87 5.62 20.29
N ARG A 83 -2.09 6.02 19.96
CA ARG A 83 -3.33 5.35 20.33
C ARG A 83 -3.90 4.43 19.24
N MET A 84 -3.39 4.52 18.01
CA MET A 84 -3.91 3.75 16.87
C MET A 84 -3.38 2.30 16.79
N GLY A 85 -2.64 1.83 17.81
CA GLY A 85 -2.12 0.46 17.84
C GLY A 85 -1.17 0.16 16.68
N ASP A 86 -0.90 -1.13 16.41
CA ASP A 86 0.01 -1.61 15.36
C ASP A 86 -0.45 -1.32 13.90
N PHE A 87 -1.48 -0.50 13.74
CA PHE A 87 -1.94 -0.08 12.42
C PHE A 87 -1.04 1.04 11.91
N SER A 88 -0.21 0.76 10.92
CA SER A 88 0.67 1.73 10.24
C SER A 88 -0.12 2.66 9.29
N ALA A 89 -1.33 3.04 9.65
CA ALA A 89 -2.19 3.94 8.89
C ALA A 89 -1.52 5.29 8.56
N LEU A 90 -0.60 5.72 9.39
CA LEU A 90 0.17 6.94 9.17
C LEU A 90 1.11 6.84 7.99
N ASN A 91 1.61 5.66 7.75
CA ASN A 91 2.50 5.40 6.64
C ASN A 91 1.77 5.54 5.31
N LEU A 92 0.49 5.12 5.23
CA LEU A 92 -0.33 5.31 4.04
C LEU A 92 -0.60 6.78 3.71
N GLN A 93 -0.76 7.65 4.70
CA GLN A 93 -0.87 9.11 4.46
C GLN A 93 0.42 9.68 3.88
N THR A 94 1.56 9.30 4.46
CA THR A 94 2.87 9.70 3.97
C THR A 94 3.07 9.20 2.55
N VAL A 95 2.80 7.93 2.28
CA VAL A 95 2.86 7.36 0.93
C VAL A 95 1.99 8.16 -0.04
N ASN A 96 0.73 8.42 0.33
CA ASN A 96 -0.21 9.16 -0.51
C ASN A 96 0.27 10.58 -0.83
N SER A 97 0.81 11.30 0.17
CA SER A 97 1.30 12.68 -0.02
C SER A 97 2.55 12.78 -0.90
N LEU A 98 3.35 11.69 -0.97
CA LEU A 98 4.58 11.60 -1.75
C LEU A 98 4.39 10.97 -3.14
N CYS A 99 3.15 10.60 -3.48
CA CYS A 99 2.80 10.07 -4.79
C CYS A 99 2.21 11.17 -5.71
N GLU A 100 2.59 11.15 -6.98
CA GLU A 100 1.87 11.88 -8.04
C GLU A 100 0.42 11.40 -8.10
N SER A 101 0.22 10.08 -8.05
CA SER A 101 -1.10 9.45 -7.97
C SER A 101 -1.08 8.21 -7.10
N LEU A 102 -2.17 7.99 -6.39
CA LEU A 102 -2.42 6.79 -5.62
C LEU A 102 -3.85 6.33 -5.86
N GLN A 103 -4.03 5.04 -6.12
CA GLN A 103 -5.34 4.40 -6.22
C GLN A 103 -5.43 3.29 -5.18
N VAL A 104 -6.51 3.27 -4.42
CA VAL A 104 -6.82 2.22 -3.46
C VAL A 104 -8.09 1.52 -3.88
N CYS A 105 -8.03 0.21 -3.99
CA CYS A 105 -9.17 -0.68 -4.20
C CYS A 105 -9.27 -1.63 -3.00
N VAL A 106 -10.40 -1.59 -2.31
CA VAL A 106 -10.72 -2.55 -1.25
C VAL A 106 -11.80 -3.48 -1.78
N TYR A 107 -11.52 -4.77 -1.79
CA TYR A 107 -12.45 -5.80 -2.24
C TYR A 107 -13.16 -6.41 -1.04
N ARG A 108 -14.48 -6.41 -1.05
CA ARG A 108 -15.29 -6.98 0.02
C ARG A 108 -16.66 -7.40 -0.48
N ASN A 109 -17.04 -8.64 -0.23
CA ASN A 109 -18.37 -9.17 -0.55
C ASN A 109 -18.80 -8.92 -2.00
N GLY A 110 -17.92 -9.15 -2.97
CA GLY A 110 -18.22 -8.96 -4.39
C GLY A 110 -18.28 -7.49 -4.83
N THR A 111 -17.82 -6.56 -3.99
CA THR A 111 -17.75 -5.12 -4.29
C THR A 111 -16.30 -4.64 -4.23
N CYS A 112 -15.90 -3.82 -5.21
CA CYS A 112 -14.66 -3.06 -5.20
C CYS A 112 -14.97 -1.62 -4.78
N PHE A 113 -14.47 -1.21 -3.64
CA PHE A 113 -14.49 0.17 -3.18
C PHE A 113 -13.22 0.86 -3.68
N LEU A 114 -13.39 1.87 -4.54
CA LEU A 114 -12.32 2.53 -5.27
C LEU A 114 -12.21 3.99 -4.87
N GLN A 115 -11.01 4.42 -4.51
CA GLN A 115 -10.66 5.82 -4.27
C GLN A 115 -9.37 6.18 -4.99
N ASP A 116 -9.39 7.29 -5.74
CA ASP A 116 -8.22 7.86 -6.40
C ASP A 116 -7.75 9.12 -5.69
N TYR A 117 -6.44 9.30 -5.62
CA TYR A 117 -5.77 10.46 -5.04
C TYR A 117 -4.72 11.02 -6.01
N VAL A 118 -4.54 12.33 -5.95
CA VAL A 118 -3.42 13.04 -6.58
C VAL A 118 -2.74 13.88 -5.51
N ARG A 119 -1.47 13.61 -5.25
CA ARG A 119 -0.68 14.29 -4.21
C ARG A 119 -1.41 14.40 -2.87
N GLY A 120 -1.98 13.29 -2.40
CA GLY A 120 -2.72 13.22 -1.15
C GLY A 120 -4.17 13.72 -1.20
N ILE A 121 -4.62 14.30 -2.31
CA ILE A 121 -5.95 14.90 -2.45
C ILE A 121 -6.90 13.91 -3.13
N PRO A 122 -8.02 13.52 -2.49
CA PRO A 122 -9.01 12.65 -3.12
C PRO A 122 -9.65 13.33 -4.33
N GLN A 123 -9.78 12.59 -5.43
CA GLN A 123 -10.26 13.12 -6.70
C GLN A 123 -11.78 13.02 -6.88
N HIS A 124 -12.42 12.18 -6.12
CA HIS A 124 -13.87 11.95 -6.14
C HIS A 124 -14.31 11.31 -4.83
N LYS A 125 -15.59 11.17 -4.61
CA LYS A 125 -16.13 10.36 -3.53
C LYS A 125 -15.83 8.88 -3.77
N LEU A 126 -15.79 8.10 -2.69
CA LEU A 126 -15.64 6.66 -2.76
C LEU A 126 -16.64 6.06 -3.76
N ARG A 127 -16.14 5.22 -4.66
CA ARG A 127 -16.96 4.52 -5.66
C ARG A 127 -17.07 3.06 -5.30
N ALA A 128 -18.28 2.52 -5.36
CA ALA A 128 -18.54 1.10 -5.19
C ALA A 128 -18.89 0.48 -6.54
N ASN A 129 -18.13 -0.53 -6.97
CA ASN A 129 -18.30 -1.22 -8.23
C ASN A 129 -18.40 -2.72 -8.01
N PRO A 130 -19.21 -3.47 -8.79
CA PRO A 130 -19.20 -4.92 -8.73
C PRO A 130 -17.80 -5.51 -8.99
N SER A 131 -17.43 -6.53 -8.25
CA SER A 131 -16.13 -7.21 -8.37
C SER A 131 -16.29 -8.72 -8.30
N LYS A 132 -15.38 -9.45 -8.98
CA LYS A 132 -15.27 -10.90 -8.84
C LYS A 132 -14.38 -11.31 -7.64
N ALA A 133 -13.55 -10.38 -7.14
CA ALA A 133 -12.76 -10.63 -5.96
C ALA A 133 -13.63 -10.55 -4.71
N GLU A 134 -13.55 -11.57 -3.86
CA GLU A 134 -14.34 -11.69 -2.62
C GLU A 134 -13.78 -10.78 -1.53
N CYS A 135 -12.47 -10.73 -1.39
CA CYS A 135 -11.75 -9.91 -0.40
C CYS A 135 -10.37 -9.51 -0.92
N GLY A 136 -9.72 -8.61 -0.20
CA GLY A 136 -8.37 -8.16 -0.49
C GLY A 136 -8.24 -6.66 -0.61
N MET A 137 -7.01 -6.24 -0.87
CA MET A 137 -6.69 -4.85 -1.15
C MET A 137 -5.76 -4.76 -2.37
N ARG A 138 -5.86 -3.67 -3.10
CA ARG A 138 -4.90 -3.31 -4.14
C ARG A 138 -4.58 -1.83 -4.04
N ILE A 139 -3.31 -1.52 -3.89
CA ILE A 139 -2.78 -0.16 -3.95
C ILE A 139 -1.93 -0.05 -5.20
N THR A 140 -2.23 0.95 -6.02
CA THR A 140 -1.42 1.33 -7.18
C THR A 140 -0.88 2.72 -6.92
N MET A 141 0.44 2.86 -6.86
CA MET A 141 1.12 4.12 -6.58
C MET A 141 2.02 4.52 -7.75
N LYS A 142 2.04 5.81 -8.06
CA LYS A 142 3.03 6.44 -8.91
C LYS A 142 3.78 7.47 -8.08
N PRO A 143 5.06 7.25 -7.74
CA PRO A 143 5.86 8.21 -6.99
C PRO A 143 5.92 9.57 -7.67
N ASP A 144 5.95 10.67 -6.90
CA ASP A 144 6.07 12.00 -7.49
C ASP A 144 7.50 12.26 -7.96
N THR A 145 7.68 12.36 -9.27
CA THR A 145 8.98 12.60 -9.89
C THR A 145 9.60 13.95 -9.50
N THR A 146 8.79 14.91 -9.04
CA THR A 146 9.31 16.18 -8.50
C THR A 146 10.02 16.01 -7.16
N ILE A 147 9.71 14.91 -6.44
CA ILE A 147 10.31 14.56 -5.15
C ILE A 147 11.43 13.52 -5.34
N PHE A 148 11.17 12.47 -6.10
CA PHE A 148 12.06 11.32 -6.25
C PHE A 148 12.96 11.39 -7.50
N GLY A 149 12.77 12.40 -8.37
CA GLY A 149 13.53 12.53 -9.62
C GLY A 149 13.37 11.27 -10.49
N ASP A 150 14.50 10.74 -10.94
CA ASP A 150 14.58 9.53 -11.77
C ASP A 150 14.74 8.24 -10.94
N ALA A 151 14.51 8.30 -9.62
CA ALA A 151 14.57 7.12 -8.78
C ALA A 151 13.48 6.11 -9.18
N VAL A 152 13.86 4.85 -9.33
CA VAL A 152 12.96 3.76 -9.70
C VAL A 152 12.95 2.67 -8.64
N CYS A 153 11.83 1.99 -8.51
CA CYS A 153 11.73 0.84 -7.65
C CYS A 153 12.64 -0.29 -8.15
N SER A 154 13.49 -0.81 -7.29
CA SER A 154 14.34 -1.96 -7.59
C SER A 154 13.64 -3.26 -7.19
N CYS A 155 13.32 -4.09 -8.17
CA CYS A 155 12.73 -5.42 -7.93
C CYS A 155 13.67 -6.32 -7.14
N ASP A 156 14.99 -6.21 -7.33
CA ASP A 156 15.96 -7.03 -6.61
C ASP A 156 16.04 -6.63 -5.13
N LEU A 157 16.06 -5.34 -4.82
CA LEU A 157 15.98 -4.85 -3.44
C LEU A 157 14.67 -5.26 -2.76
N LEU A 158 13.55 -5.23 -3.49
CA LEU A 158 12.26 -5.71 -2.98
C LEU A 158 12.31 -7.20 -2.63
N LYS A 159 12.84 -8.03 -3.53
CA LYS A 159 13.00 -9.48 -3.32
C LYS A 159 13.88 -9.77 -2.10
N GLU A 160 15.05 -9.11 -1.99
CA GLU A 160 15.94 -9.25 -0.85
C GLU A 160 15.28 -8.83 0.47
N TRP A 161 14.56 -7.71 0.47
CA TRP A 161 13.84 -7.23 1.65
C TRP A 161 12.76 -8.23 2.07
N MET A 162 11.97 -8.70 1.12
CA MET A 162 10.92 -9.70 1.35
C MET A 162 11.51 -10.99 1.91
N GLN A 163 12.61 -11.50 1.34
CA GLN A 163 13.29 -12.71 1.84
C GLN A 163 13.76 -12.53 3.28
N ARG A 164 14.40 -11.39 3.60
CA ARG A 164 14.84 -11.10 4.97
C ARG A 164 13.65 -11.00 5.93
N ARG A 165 12.58 -10.37 5.51
CA ARG A 165 11.38 -10.20 6.34
C ARG A 165 10.68 -11.52 6.61
N LEU A 166 10.53 -12.36 5.59
CA LEU A 166 9.94 -13.69 5.72
C LEU A 166 10.82 -14.63 6.56
N SER A 167 12.15 -14.57 6.41
CA SER A 167 13.08 -15.39 7.20
C SER A 167 13.10 -15.03 8.69
N ALA A 168 12.74 -13.79 9.03
CA ALA A 168 12.62 -13.32 10.41
C ALA A 168 11.29 -13.74 11.08
N LEU A 169 10.35 -14.24 10.31
CA LEU A 169 9.07 -14.77 10.79
C LEU A 169 9.20 -16.29 10.96
N ASP A 170 8.46 -16.85 11.91
CA ASP A 170 8.47 -18.30 12.13
C ASP A 170 8.11 -19.03 10.81
N PRO A 171 8.97 -19.92 10.28
CA PRO A 171 8.74 -20.62 9.02
C PRO A 171 7.44 -21.43 8.95
N GLY A 172 6.82 -21.71 10.10
CA GLY A 172 5.54 -22.39 10.19
C GLY A 172 4.32 -21.47 10.24
N ALA A 173 4.54 -20.15 10.43
CA ALA A 173 3.45 -19.21 10.67
C ALA A 173 2.94 -18.51 9.38
N LEU A 174 3.70 -18.51 8.30
CA LEU A 174 3.32 -17.82 7.06
C LEU A 174 3.18 -18.79 5.89
N ASN A 175 1.95 -19.07 5.52
CA ASN A 175 1.62 -19.75 4.27
C ASN A 175 1.19 -18.69 3.24
N VAL A 176 2.13 -17.82 2.83
CA VAL A 176 1.89 -16.77 1.85
C VAL A 176 2.78 -16.94 0.63
N SER A 177 2.19 -16.87 -0.55
CA SER A 177 2.92 -16.79 -1.82
C SER A 177 3.15 -15.33 -2.19
N ILE A 178 4.38 -14.99 -2.58
CA ILE A 178 4.74 -13.62 -2.97
C ILE A 178 5.31 -13.65 -4.38
N GLU A 179 4.69 -12.89 -5.26
CA GLU A 179 5.10 -12.74 -6.64
C GLU A 179 5.53 -11.29 -6.91
N VAL A 180 6.77 -11.11 -7.39
CA VAL A 180 7.29 -9.82 -7.84
C VAL A 180 7.53 -9.89 -9.33
N CYS A 181 6.74 -9.15 -10.09
CA CYS A 181 6.80 -9.10 -11.55
C CYS A 181 7.19 -7.70 -12.03
N GLU A 182 8.11 -7.66 -12.99
CA GLU A 182 8.40 -6.46 -13.76
C GLU A 182 7.67 -6.55 -15.10
N THR A 183 6.88 -5.53 -15.45
CA THR A 183 6.17 -5.50 -16.74
C THR A 183 6.87 -4.59 -17.73
N PHE A 184 7.11 -5.15 -18.87
CA PHE A 184 7.72 -4.51 -20.03
C PHE A 184 6.75 -3.61 -20.79
#